data_4f6a58fce2dbdb9f7c0f01a503a49ff9
#
_entry.id   4f6a58fce2dbdb9f7c0f01a503a49ff9
#
_cell.length_a   1.000
_cell.length_b   1.000
_cell.length_c   1.000
_cell.angle_alpha   90.00
_cell.angle_beta   90.00
_cell.angle_gamma   90.00
#
_symmetry.space_group_name_H-M   'P 1'
#
loop_
_entity.id
_entity.type
_entity.pdbx_description
1 polymer ?
#
loop_
_entity_poly.entity_id
_entity_poly.type
_entity_poly.pdbx_seq_one_letter_code
_entity_poly.pdbx_strand_id
1 'polypeptide(L)'
;HSWYRRQRQMCIRDSSLGHSHPKLIETIKIQSKKLWHVSNAFQIPEGEKLAEKLCKKTFADFVMFQNSGAEATEAAVKVARRYFYSIGKPKKNRILCVKNSFHGRTLAAIFASGSKKMTEGFGPKIPGFDHFRFGNHDSLKKKINKNTAAIMVETVMGEGGIKVIP
;
A
#
# COMPACT_ATOMS: atom_id res chain seq x y z
N HIS A 1 -24.24 -24.11 -0.46
CA HIS A 1 -22.79 -24.43 -0.65
C HIS A 1 -22.17 -23.81 -1.91
N SER A 2 -22.91 -23.62 -3.02
CA SER A 2 -22.38 -23.05 -4.27
C SER A 2 -22.12 -21.52 -4.17
N TRP A 3 -22.95 -20.81 -3.41
CA TRP A 3 -22.82 -19.36 -3.21
C TRP A 3 -21.55 -18.99 -2.41
N TYR A 4 -21.22 -19.76 -1.41
CA TYR A 4 -19.99 -19.62 -0.62
C TYR A 4 -18.72 -19.85 -1.44
N ARG A 5 -18.76 -20.74 -2.43
CA ARG A 5 -17.63 -20.98 -3.36
C ARG A 5 -17.44 -19.85 -4.35
N ARG A 6 -18.51 -19.18 -4.84
CA ARG A 6 -18.40 -18.02 -5.73
C ARG A 6 -17.78 -16.82 -5.04
N GLN A 7 -18.17 -16.51 -3.80
CA GLN A 7 -17.53 -15.44 -3.03
C GLN A 7 -16.06 -15.71 -2.76
N ARG A 8 -15.68 -16.96 -2.52
CA ARG A 8 -14.26 -17.36 -2.37
C ARG A 8 -13.46 -17.16 -3.65
N GLN A 9 -14.04 -17.34 -4.82
CA GLN A 9 -13.36 -17.12 -6.11
C GLN A 9 -13.22 -15.64 -6.48
N MET A 10 -14.08 -14.76 -5.97
CA MET A 10 -13.97 -13.32 -6.21
C MET A 10 -12.79 -12.66 -5.47
N CYS A 11 -12.22 -13.32 -4.46
CA CYS A 11 -11.08 -12.85 -3.68
C CYS A 11 -9.77 -13.58 -4.03
N ILE A 12 -9.60 -14.08 -5.25
CA ILE A 12 -8.38 -14.80 -5.70
C ILE A 12 -7.11 -13.94 -5.50
N ARG A 13 -7.20 -12.64 -5.65
CA ARG A 13 -6.09 -11.71 -5.38
C ARG A 13 -5.64 -11.68 -3.91
N ASP A 14 -6.54 -12.00 -2.98
CA ASP A 14 -6.26 -11.98 -1.54
C ASP A 14 -5.67 -13.32 -1.06
N SER A 15 -5.71 -14.33 -1.91
CA SER A 15 -5.34 -15.71 -1.59
C SER A 15 -4.58 -16.39 -2.71
N SER A 16 -3.49 -15.75 -3.18
CA SER A 16 -2.68 -16.25 -4.31
C SER A 16 -2.15 -17.68 -4.11
N LEU A 17 -1.96 -18.11 -2.85
CA LEU A 17 -1.56 -19.48 -2.48
C LEU A 17 -2.73 -20.35 -2.00
N GLY A 18 -3.98 -19.85 -2.09
CA GLY A 18 -5.16 -20.50 -1.55
C GLY A 18 -5.28 -20.37 -0.02
N HIS A 19 -6.30 -21.01 0.55
CA HIS A 19 -6.65 -20.82 1.97
C HIS A 19 -5.87 -21.70 2.94
N SER A 20 -5.22 -22.77 2.47
CA SER A 20 -4.58 -23.77 3.34
C SER A 20 -3.39 -24.43 2.64
N HIS A 21 -2.44 -23.61 2.18
CA HIS A 21 -1.25 -24.15 1.51
C HIS A 21 -0.41 -24.96 2.49
N PRO A 22 -0.05 -26.22 2.20
CA PRO A 22 0.61 -27.11 3.15
C PRO A 22 1.90 -26.55 3.74
N LYS A 23 2.74 -25.91 2.91
CA LYS A 23 3.99 -25.28 3.38
C LYS A 23 3.75 -24.13 4.35
N LEU A 24 2.66 -23.36 4.18
CA LEU A 24 2.32 -22.27 5.10
C LEU A 24 1.83 -22.82 6.44
N ILE A 25 1.00 -23.87 6.41
CA ILE A 25 0.53 -24.56 7.62
C ILE A 25 1.72 -25.10 8.41
N GLU A 26 2.65 -25.78 7.76
CA GLU A 26 3.83 -26.33 8.42
C GLU A 26 4.74 -25.23 8.99
N THR A 27 4.96 -24.16 8.23
CA THR A 27 5.72 -23.00 8.72
C THR A 27 5.10 -22.39 9.96
N ILE A 28 3.77 -22.19 9.99
CA ILE A 28 3.06 -21.68 11.17
C ILE A 28 3.22 -22.62 12.36
N LYS A 29 3.07 -23.94 12.17
CA LYS A 29 3.26 -24.93 13.24
C LYS A 29 4.65 -24.87 13.86
N ILE A 30 5.68 -24.71 13.05
CA ILE A 30 7.07 -24.60 13.50
C ILE A 30 7.28 -23.28 14.21
N GLN A 31 6.88 -22.16 13.59
CA GLN A 31 7.12 -20.83 14.11
C GLN A 31 6.33 -20.54 15.39
N SER A 32 5.10 -21.05 15.50
CA SER A 32 4.25 -20.85 16.68
C SER A 32 4.81 -21.47 17.97
N LYS A 33 5.72 -22.45 17.86
CA LYS A 33 6.41 -23.06 19.00
C LYS A 33 7.63 -22.25 19.49
N LYS A 34 8.04 -21.22 18.74
CA LYS A 34 9.18 -20.36 19.09
C LYS A 34 8.68 -19.09 19.77
N LEU A 35 8.46 -18.04 18.99
CA LEU A 35 8.11 -16.72 19.49
C LEU A 35 7.02 -16.11 18.59
N TRP A 36 5.93 -15.68 19.19
CA TRP A 36 4.79 -15.11 18.48
C TRP A 36 4.96 -13.63 18.16
N HIS A 37 5.53 -12.90 19.11
CA HIS A 37 5.74 -11.47 18.96
C HIS A 37 6.97 -11.01 19.73
N VAL A 38 7.69 -10.08 19.15
CA VAL A 38 8.80 -9.36 19.78
C VAL A 38 8.80 -7.91 19.27
N SER A 39 9.18 -7.00 20.17
CA SER A 39 9.34 -5.59 19.80
C SER A 39 10.41 -5.43 18.72
N ASN A 40 10.24 -4.43 17.85
CA ASN A 40 11.22 -4.03 16.84
C ASN A 40 12.57 -3.49 17.44
N ALA A 41 12.68 -3.43 18.76
CA ALA A 41 13.93 -3.20 19.45
C ALA A 41 14.88 -4.42 19.40
N PHE A 42 14.36 -5.59 19.01
CA PHE A 42 15.12 -6.82 18.88
C PHE A 42 15.30 -7.21 17.42
N GLN A 43 16.40 -7.89 17.12
CA GLN A 43 16.63 -8.45 15.80
C GLN A 43 15.73 -9.65 15.54
N ILE A 44 15.17 -9.73 14.35
CA ILE A 44 14.32 -10.83 13.87
C ILE A 44 14.99 -11.44 12.64
N PRO A 45 15.79 -12.51 12.79
CA PRO A 45 16.59 -13.05 11.69
C PRO A 45 15.79 -13.44 10.44
N GLU A 46 14.57 -13.93 10.61
CA GLU A 46 13.68 -14.27 9.50
C GLU A 46 13.24 -13.01 8.72
N GLY A 47 12.98 -11.92 9.43
CA GLY A 47 12.65 -10.61 8.84
C GLY A 47 13.83 -10.04 8.06
N GLU A 48 15.04 -10.08 8.65
CA GLU A 48 16.27 -9.60 8.00
C GLU A 48 16.58 -10.37 6.72
N LYS A 49 16.51 -11.71 6.74
CA LYS A 49 16.68 -12.57 5.56
C LYS A 49 15.66 -12.25 4.46
N LEU A 50 14.40 -11.97 4.84
CA LEU A 50 13.38 -11.58 3.88
C LEU A 50 13.68 -10.19 3.30
N ALA A 51 14.09 -9.22 4.11
CA ALA A 51 14.46 -7.89 3.65
C ALA A 51 15.63 -7.94 2.67
N GLU A 52 16.71 -8.65 2.98
CA GLU A 52 17.82 -8.86 2.07
C GLU A 52 17.41 -9.48 0.73
N LYS A 53 16.52 -10.49 0.78
CA LYS A 53 16.01 -11.14 -0.42
C LYS A 53 15.18 -10.20 -1.29
N LEU A 54 14.39 -9.32 -0.67
CA LEU A 54 13.61 -8.31 -1.37
C LEU A 54 14.52 -7.25 -2.00
N CYS A 55 15.50 -6.72 -1.27
CA CYS A 55 16.47 -5.77 -1.81
C CYS A 55 17.27 -6.36 -2.99
N LYS A 56 17.69 -7.64 -2.90
CA LYS A 56 18.40 -8.32 -4.00
C LYS A 56 17.55 -8.54 -5.26
N LYS A 57 16.21 -8.56 -5.12
CA LYS A 57 15.28 -8.87 -6.23
C LYS A 57 14.48 -7.67 -6.73
N THR A 58 14.62 -6.51 -6.12
CA THR A 58 13.92 -5.28 -6.48
C THR A 58 14.91 -4.11 -6.55
N PHE A 59 14.40 -2.92 -6.83
CA PHE A 59 15.18 -1.68 -6.81
C PHE A 59 15.39 -1.10 -5.39
N ALA A 60 14.83 -1.73 -4.36
CA ALA A 60 14.84 -1.19 -3.00
C ALA A 60 16.18 -1.43 -2.30
N ASP A 61 16.71 -0.40 -1.63
CA ASP A 61 17.86 -0.51 -0.74
C ASP A 61 17.46 -0.89 0.68
N PHE A 62 16.24 -0.57 1.08
CA PHE A 62 15.68 -0.81 2.41
C PHE A 62 14.26 -1.35 2.34
N VAL A 63 13.89 -2.14 3.34
CA VAL A 63 12.54 -2.69 3.50
C VAL A 63 12.02 -2.35 4.89
N MET A 64 10.78 -1.87 4.96
CA MET A 64 10.06 -1.66 6.22
C MET A 64 8.80 -2.53 6.22
N PHE A 65 8.73 -3.47 7.15
CA PHE A 65 7.56 -4.33 7.30
C PHE A 65 6.45 -3.66 8.10
N GLN A 66 5.21 -3.91 7.67
CA GLN A 66 3.99 -3.48 8.35
C GLN A 66 3.03 -4.68 8.46
N ASN A 67 2.01 -4.57 9.33
CA ASN A 67 1.07 -5.68 9.55
C ASN A 67 0.03 -5.82 8.42
N SER A 68 -0.20 -4.77 7.65
CA SER A 68 -1.19 -4.76 6.58
C SER A 68 -0.82 -3.83 5.43
N GLY A 69 -1.46 -4.01 4.26
CA GLY A 69 -1.29 -3.09 3.14
C GLY A 69 -1.75 -1.67 3.44
N ALA A 70 -2.79 -1.50 4.26
CA ALA A 70 -3.25 -0.18 4.69
C ALA A 70 -2.19 0.53 5.54
N GLU A 71 -1.56 -0.18 6.47
CA GLU A 71 -0.46 0.36 7.28
C GLU A 71 0.77 0.68 6.41
N ALA A 72 1.10 -0.15 5.43
CA ALA A 72 2.17 0.13 4.48
C ALA A 72 1.89 1.40 3.66
N THR A 73 0.65 1.62 3.24
CA THR A 73 0.22 2.86 2.58
C THR A 73 0.37 4.08 3.49
N GLU A 74 -0.10 3.99 4.74
CA GLU A 74 0.07 5.06 5.73
C GLU A 74 1.55 5.36 6.00
N ALA A 75 2.38 4.32 6.11
CA ALA A 75 3.82 4.46 6.28
C ALA A 75 4.47 5.16 5.07
N ALA A 76 4.11 4.79 3.84
CA ALA A 76 4.62 5.42 2.63
C ALA A 76 4.29 6.92 2.57
N VAL A 77 3.05 7.31 2.90
CA VAL A 77 2.63 8.72 2.99
C VAL A 77 3.44 9.47 4.06
N LYS A 78 3.60 8.88 5.24
CA LYS A 78 4.37 9.45 6.35
C LYS A 78 5.84 9.63 5.98
N VAL A 79 6.47 8.62 5.39
CA VAL A 79 7.88 8.65 4.97
C VAL A 79 8.09 9.75 3.91
N ALA A 80 7.24 9.82 2.88
CA ALA A 80 7.33 10.85 1.84
C ALA A 80 7.26 12.27 2.43
N ARG A 81 6.33 12.51 3.36
CA ARG A 81 6.18 13.82 4.02
C ARG A 81 7.35 14.11 4.96
N ARG A 82 7.78 13.13 5.76
CA ARG A 82 8.87 13.28 6.73
C ARG A 82 10.21 13.53 6.04
N TYR A 83 10.47 12.88 4.91
CA TYR A 83 11.66 13.12 4.11
C TYR A 83 11.80 14.59 3.73
N PHE A 84 10.76 15.19 3.13
CA PHE A 84 10.83 16.61 2.75
C PHE A 84 10.88 17.56 3.93
N TYR A 85 10.24 17.21 5.03
CA TYR A 85 10.38 17.98 6.27
C TYR A 85 11.83 17.97 6.76
N SER A 86 12.49 16.81 6.82
CA SER A 86 13.84 16.66 7.34
C SER A 86 14.92 17.39 6.51
N ILE A 87 14.68 17.56 5.19
CA ILE A 87 15.57 18.35 4.30
C ILE A 87 15.16 19.82 4.17
N GLY A 88 14.39 20.36 5.11
CA GLY A 88 14.01 21.78 5.17
C GLY A 88 12.95 22.22 4.15
N LYS A 89 12.17 21.28 3.57
CA LYS A 89 11.13 21.56 2.58
C LYS A 89 9.72 21.18 3.06
N PRO A 90 9.22 21.66 4.22
CA PRO A 90 7.98 21.19 4.85
C PRO A 90 6.72 21.46 4.03
N LYS A 91 6.74 22.43 3.12
CA LYS A 91 5.64 22.72 2.21
C LYS A 91 5.48 21.66 1.12
N LYS A 92 6.50 20.83 0.87
CA LYS A 92 6.47 19.75 -0.10
C LYS A 92 5.89 18.49 0.56
N ASN A 93 4.57 18.44 0.71
CA ASN A 93 3.85 17.43 1.51
C ASN A 93 2.60 16.85 0.81
N ARG A 94 2.35 17.21 -0.45
CA ARG A 94 1.20 16.73 -1.21
C ARG A 94 1.53 15.42 -1.93
N ILE A 95 0.62 14.46 -1.84
CA ILE A 95 0.71 13.18 -2.54
C ILE A 95 -0.25 13.22 -3.73
N LEU A 96 0.27 12.96 -4.91
CA LEU A 96 -0.50 12.94 -6.15
C LEU A 96 -0.89 11.50 -6.48
N CYS A 97 -2.19 11.19 -6.45
CA CYS A 97 -2.74 9.84 -6.58
C CYS A 97 -3.57 9.69 -7.85
N VAL A 98 -3.67 8.46 -8.35
CA VAL A 98 -4.60 8.14 -9.45
C VAL A 98 -6.03 8.17 -8.92
N LYS A 99 -6.94 8.83 -9.66
CA LYS A 99 -8.37 8.85 -9.31
C LYS A 99 -8.98 7.45 -9.43
N ASN A 100 -9.79 7.06 -8.43
CA ASN A 100 -10.42 5.75 -8.29
C ASN A 100 -9.43 4.59 -8.11
N SER A 101 -8.25 4.85 -7.57
CA SER A 101 -7.29 3.83 -7.11
C SER A 101 -7.72 3.23 -5.77
N PHE A 102 -7.10 2.11 -5.40
CA PHE A 102 -7.30 1.48 -4.10
C PHE A 102 -5.98 1.44 -3.31
N HIS A 103 -5.96 2.07 -2.16
CA HIS A 103 -4.78 2.16 -1.29
C HIS A 103 -5.04 1.65 0.13
N GLY A 104 -6.20 1.08 0.41
CA GLY A 104 -6.63 0.61 1.73
C GLY A 104 -7.93 1.28 2.21
N ARG A 105 -8.29 1.01 3.47
CA ARG A 105 -9.56 1.47 4.05
C ARG A 105 -9.39 2.42 5.24
N THR A 106 -8.17 2.85 5.58
CA THR A 106 -7.94 3.94 6.54
C THR A 106 -8.40 5.27 5.95
N LEU A 107 -8.62 6.27 6.80
CA LEU A 107 -9.08 7.59 6.34
C LEU A 107 -8.12 8.19 5.29
N ALA A 108 -6.81 8.16 5.52
CA ALA A 108 -5.87 8.68 4.53
C ALA A 108 -5.92 7.87 3.22
N ALA A 109 -6.01 6.55 3.29
CA ALA A 109 -6.07 5.68 2.13
C ALA A 109 -7.33 5.90 1.27
N ILE A 110 -8.51 6.08 1.90
CA ILE A 110 -9.75 6.35 1.14
C ILE A 110 -9.74 7.76 0.50
N PHE A 111 -9.15 8.75 1.17
CA PHE A 111 -8.99 10.08 0.56
C PHE A 111 -7.91 10.10 -0.52
N ALA A 112 -6.86 9.27 -0.41
CA ALA A 112 -5.88 9.04 -1.47
C ALA A 112 -6.50 8.41 -2.72
N SER A 113 -7.54 7.58 -2.58
CA SER A 113 -8.22 6.94 -3.73
C SER A 113 -8.91 7.93 -4.68
N GLY A 114 -9.35 9.09 -4.19
CA GLY A 114 -10.14 10.05 -4.95
C GLY A 114 -11.51 9.52 -5.42
N SER A 115 -12.01 8.44 -4.83
CA SER A 115 -13.30 7.84 -5.11
C SER A 115 -14.38 8.43 -4.21
N LYS A 116 -15.40 9.07 -4.79
CA LYS A 116 -16.54 9.59 -4.02
C LYS A 116 -17.25 8.47 -3.25
N LYS A 117 -17.43 7.31 -3.87
CA LYS A 117 -18.05 6.14 -3.23
C LYS A 117 -17.34 5.69 -1.96
N MET A 118 -16.01 5.84 -1.89
CA MET A 118 -15.22 5.44 -0.73
C MET A 118 -15.16 6.50 0.36
N THR A 119 -15.36 7.77 0.01
CA THR A 119 -15.19 8.90 0.94
C THR A 119 -16.49 9.49 1.46
N GLU A 120 -17.64 9.13 0.85
CA GLU A 120 -18.96 9.63 1.25
C GLU A 120 -19.28 9.22 2.69
N GLY A 121 -19.70 10.19 3.51
CA GLY A 121 -19.98 10.00 4.93
C GLY A 121 -18.77 9.97 5.86
N PHE A 122 -17.54 10.03 5.35
CA PHE A 122 -16.30 9.97 6.15
C PHE A 122 -15.55 11.32 6.22
N GLY A 123 -16.29 12.43 6.08
CA GLY A 123 -15.71 13.76 6.23
C GLY A 123 -15.31 14.11 7.66
N PRO A 124 -14.56 15.22 7.86
CA PRO A 124 -14.07 16.12 6.83
C PRO A 124 -12.94 15.54 5.99
N LYS A 125 -12.76 16.08 4.76
CA LYS A 125 -11.70 15.63 3.84
C LYS A 125 -10.31 15.82 4.44
N ILE A 126 -9.51 14.75 4.43
CA ILE A 126 -8.11 14.83 4.83
C ILE A 126 -7.32 15.58 3.75
N PRO A 127 -6.59 16.66 4.11
CA PRO A 127 -5.82 17.45 3.16
C PRO A 127 -4.55 16.74 2.70
N GLY A 128 -3.97 17.21 1.59
CA GLY A 128 -2.66 16.77 1.11
C GLY A 128 -2.70 15.69 0.05
N PHE A 129 -3.88 15.32 -0.45
CA PHE A 129 -4.04 14.41 -1.60
C PHE A 129 -4.59 15.16 -2.79
N ASP A 130 -3.89 15.04 -3.93
CA ASP A 130 -4.33 15.53 -5.24
C ASP A 130 -4.55 14.34 -6.17
N HIS A 131 -5.40 14.50 -7.18
CA HIS A 131 -5.78 13.39 -8.04
C HIS A 131 -5.59 13.72 -9.51
N PHE A 132 -5.10 12.73 -10.28
CA PHE A 132 -5.00 12.78 -11.73
C PHE A 132 -5.71 11.58 -12.36
N ARG A 133 -5.98 11.64 -13.67
CA ARG A 133 -6.66 10.57 -14.40
C ARG A 133 -5.68 9.45 -14.75
N PHE A 134 -6.11 8.21 -14.57
CA PHE A 134 -5.35 7.04 -14.98
C PHE A 134 -4.94 7.11 -16.46
N GLY A 135 -3.68 6.77 -16.78
CA GLY A 135 -3.17 6.77 -18.14
C GLY A 135 -3.06 8.13 -18.82
N ASN A 136 -3.33 9.24 -18.11
CA ASN A 136 -3.28 10.57 -18.70
C ASN A 136 -2.09 11.37 -18.16
N HIS A 137 -0.97 11.30 -18.90
CA HIS A 137 0.27 11.97 -18.55
C HIS A 137 0.15 13.51 -18.53
N ASP A 138 -0.70 14.11 -19.34
CA ASP A 138 -0.94 15.57 -19.30
C ASP A 138 -1.67 15.97 -18.03
N SER A 139 -2.65 15.16 -17.60
CA SER A 139 -3.33 15.36 -16.31
C SER A 139 -2.34 15.25 -15.15
N LEU A 140 -1.41 14.32 -15.22
CA LEU A 140 -0.33 14.17 -14.22
C LEU A 140 0.59 15.40 -14.24
N LYS A 141 1.15 15.76 -15.39
CA LYS A 141 2.07 16.89 -15.55
C LYS A 141 1.47 18.21 -15.03
N LYS A 142 0.20 18.49 -15.38
CA LYS A 142 -0.52 19.69 -14.92
C LYS A 142 -0.73 19.76 -13.40
N LYS A 143 -0.70 18.62 -12.71
CA LYS A 143 -0.91 18.53 -11.25
C LYS A 143 0.38 18.59 -10.45
N ILE A 144 1.50 18.19 -11.03
CA ILE A 144 2.81 18.28 -10.38
C ILE A 144 3.14 19.75 -10.15
N ASN A 145 3.51 20.09 -8.92
CA ASN A 145 3.92 21.42 -8.54
C ASN A 145 4.97 21.39 -7.41
N LYS A 146 5.45 22.55 -6.99
CA LYS A 146 6.49 22.68 -5.96
C LYS A 146 6.17 22.03 -4.61
N ASN A 147 4.90 21.77 -4.34
CA ASN A 147 4.43 21.15 -3.10
C ASN A 147 4.22 19.62 -3.24
N THR A 148 4.39 19.04 -4.44
CA THR A 148 4.25 17.61 -4.68
C THR A 148 5.43 16.85 -4.08
N ALA A 149 5.17 16.03 -3.07
CA ALA A 149 6.17 15.19 -2.42
C ALA A 149 6.34 13.85 -3.12
N ALA A 150 5.24 13.23 -3.53
CA ALA A 150 5.27 11.90 -4.14
C ALA A 150 4.10 11.70 -5.11
N ILE A 151 4.25 10.72 -5.98
CA ILE A 151 3.19 10.17 -6.83
C ILE A 151 2.92 8.76 -6.34
N MET A 152 1.64 8.44 -6.08
CA MET A 152 1.20 7.13 -5.63
C MET A 152 0.34 6.48 -6.70
N VAL A 153 0.73 5.29 -7.13
CA VAL A 153 0.07 4.53 -8.20
C VAL A 153 -0.04 3.06 -7.82
N GLU A 154 -1.04 2.38 -8.37
CA GLU A 154 -1.04 0.92 -8.46
C GLU A 154 -0.43 0.53 -9.80
N THR A 155 0.49 -0.42 -9.84
CA THR A 155 1.03 -0.95 -11.11
C THR A 155 -0.05 -1.64 -11.94
N VAL A 156 -1.01 -2.26 -11.25
CA VAL A 156 -2.25 -2.77 -11.82
C VAL A 156 -3.40 -2.29 -10.93
N MET A 157 -4.25 -1.42 -11.46
CA MET A 157 -5.45 -0.98 -10.74
C MET A 157 -6.45 -2.13 -10.62
N GLY A 158 -6.61 -2.68 -9.42
CA GLY A 158 -7.54 -3.79 -9.16
C GLY A 158 -9.00 -3.31 -9.15
N GLU A 159 -9.38 -2.50 -8.18
CA GLU A 159 -10.74 -1.96 -8.02
C GLU A 159 -11.17 -1.05 -9.18
N GLY A 160 -10.22 -0.42 -9.85
CA GLY A 160 -10.47 0.46 -11.00
C GLY A 160 -10.72 -0.27 -12.33
N GLY A 161 -10.85 -1.61 -12.33
CA GLY A 161 -11.21 -2.43 -13.50
C GLY A 161 -10.05 -3.17 -14.16
N ILE A 162 -9.06 -3.63 -13.38
CA ILE A 162 -7.90 -4.42 -13.81
C ILE A 162 -7.16 -3.75 -14.97
N LYS A 163 -6.65 -2.57 -14.71
CA LYS A 163 -5.93 -1.76 -15.70
C LYS A 163 -4.45 -1.70 -15.36
N VAL A 164 -3.60 -2.11 -16.28
CA VAL A 164 -2.15 -1.94 -16.17
C VAL A 164 -1.79 -0.49 -16.44
N ILE A 165 -0.89 0.09 -15.65
CA ILE A 165 -0.41 1.46 -15.88
C ILE A 165 0.41 1.49 -17.18
N PRO A 166 0.14 2.44 -18.09
CA PRO A 166 0.88 2.53 -19.36
C PRO A 166 2.29 3.06 -19.17
#